data_289b413e79499c9dea4a6e41fa858cbb
#
_entry.id   289b413e79499c9dea4a6e41fa858cbb
#
_cell.length_a   1.000
_cell.length_b   1.000
_cell.length_c   1.000
_cell.angle_alpha   90.00
_cell.angle_beta   90.00
_cell.angle_gamma   90.00
#
_symmetry.space_group_name_H-M   'P 1'
#
loop_
_entity.id
_entity.type
_entity.pdbx_description
1 polymer ?
#
loop_
_entity_poly.entity_id
_entity_poly.type
_entity_poly.pdbx_seq_one_letter_code
_entity_poly.pdbx_strand_id
1 'polypeptide(L)'
;RPAVIIVSDAAIAQLAEAGLVRREAVVGIGRTGTGLAVRDGAPRRPIGTPDQLKAALLAAGSIAWADASSGANAGRNFEGVIEALGIAAEMRAKAKLVRFGVEAVEACGRGEAELAVSQTTEIVNRPGCSLLGEFPAPFALSTGYAAAPVEAGELARAVMARLASAEVRAALDAIGFRSGGDTP
;
A
#
# COMPACT_ATOMS: atom_id res chain seq x y z
N ARG A 1 21.35 1.18 -16.46
CA ARG A 1 20.39 2.05 -15.72
C ARG A 1 18.98 1.80 -16.23
N PRO A 2 17.92 1.91 -15.42
CA PRO A 2 16.55 1.83 -15.89
C PRO A 2 16.21 3.08 -16.75
N ALA A 3 15.40 2.94 -17.79
CA ALA A 3 14.93 4.07 -18.58
C ALA A 3 13.92 4.93 -17.80
N VAL A 4 13.06 4.30 -17.02
CA VAL A 4 12.01 4.91 -16.18
C VAL A 4 12.01 4.23 -14.81
N ILE A 5 11.70 4.99 -13.78
CA ILE A 5 11.43 4.48 -12.43
C ILE A 5 9.99 4.82 -12.02
N ILE A 6 9.40 3.96 -11.19
CA ILE A 6 8.12 4.22 -10.53
C ILE A 6 8.36 3.98 -9.05
N VAL A 7 8.24 5.02 -8.25
CA VAL A 7 8.49 4.99 -6.81
C VAL A 7 7.52 5.92 -6.07
N SER A 8 7.56 5.95 -4.73
CA SER A 8 6.73 6.88 -3.96
C SER A 8 7.08 8.35 -4.23
N ASP A 9 6.10 9.24 -4.06
CA ASP A 9 6.27 10.69 -4.20
C ASP A 9 7.48 11.20 -3.39
N ALA A 10 7.64 10.71 -2.17
CA ALA A 10 8.78 11.08 -1.31
C ALA A 10 10.13 10.66 -1.92
N ALA A 11 10.19 9.48 -2.53
CA ALA A 11 11.42 9.03 -3.19
C ALA A 11 11.68 9.80 -4.49
N ILE A 12 10.64 10.15 -5.26
CA ILE A 12 10.78 11.04 -6.43
C ILE A 12 11.33 12.41 -6.02
N ALA A 13 10.81 12.99 -4.93
CA ALA A 13 11.29 14.27 -4.43
C ALA A 13 12.79 14.24 -4.09
N GLN A 14 13.24 13.20 -3.36
CA GLN A 14 14.66 13.00 -3.04
C GLN A 14 15.54 12.83 -4.28
N LEU A 15 15.07 12.06 -5.26
CA LEU A 15 15.79 11.86 -6.51
C LEU A 15 15.88 13.14 -7.34
N ALA A 16 14.84 13.97 -7.31
CA ALA A 16 14.85 15.27 -7.98
C ALA A 16 15.80 16.27 -7.30
N GLU A 17 15.84 16.29 -5.96
CA GLU A 17 16.79 17.09 -5.19
C GLU A 17 18.25 16.67 -5.46
N ALA A 18 18.48 15.37 -5.64
CA ALA A 18 19.79 14.82 -6.02
C ALA A 18 20.13 15.03 -7.51
N GLY A 19 19.25 15.65 -8.30
CA GLY A 19 19.46 15.88 -9.74
C GLY A 19 19.41 14.62 -10.62
N LEU A 20 18.86 13.51 -10.08
CA LEU A 20 18.79 12.22 -10.77
C LEU A 20 17.55 12.09 -11.66
N VAL A 21 16.51 12.89 -11.41
CA VAL A 21 15.31 13.00 -12.23
C VAL A 21 14.91 14.48 -12.36
N ARG A 22 14.23 14.84 -13.44
CA ARG A 22 13.72 16.20 -13.66
C ARG A 22 12.28 16.30 -13.17
N ARG A 23 11.97 17.28 -12.29
CA ARG A 23 10.62 17.46 -11.73
C ARG A 23 9.54 17.63 -12.79
N GLU A 24 9.84 18.40 -13.85
CA GLU A 24 8.92 18.67 -14.95
C GLU A 24 8.59 17.45 -15.82
N ALA A 25 9.35 16.38 -15.68
CA ALA A 25 9.14 15.12 -16.40
C ALA A 25 8.42 14.04 -15.57
N VAL A 26 8.02 14.36 -14.33
CA VAL A 26 7.31 13.44 -13.42
C VAL A 26 5.85 13.29 -13.86
N VAL A 27 5.36 12.06 -13.86
CA VAL A 27 3.95 11.72 -14.11
C VAL A 27 3.40 11.02 -12.89
N GLY A 28 2.32 11.53 -12.29
CA GLY A 28 1.60 10.90 -11.20
C GLY A 28 0.96 9.59 -11.63
N ILE A 29 1.16 8.53 -10.87
CA ILE A 29 0.55 7.22 -11.09
C ILE A 29 -0.78 7.14 -10.34
N GLY A 30 -0.79 7.53 -9.07
CA GLY A 30 -1.98 7.51 -8.22
C GLY A 30 -1.61 7.33 -6.75
N ARG A 31 -2.63 7.25 -5.91
CA ARG A 31 -2.46 7.10 -4.46
C ARG A 31 -3.11 5.82 -3.98
N THR A 32 -2.52 5.20 -2.97
CA THR A 32 -3.06 4.01 -2.31
C THR A 32 -3.04 4.19 -0.80
N GLY A 33 -4.03 3.62 -0.11
CA GLY A 33 -4.11 3.66 1.35
C GLY A 33 -3.51 2.42 2.01
N THR A 34 -3.29 2.47 3.33
CA THR A 34 -3.11 1.26 4.12
C THR A 34 -4.48 0.65 4.40
N GLY A 35 -4.65 -0.61 4.06
CA GLY A 35 -5.89 -1.37 4.23
C GLY A 35 -5.73 -2.63 5.05
N LEU A 36 -6.85 -3.12 5.53
CA LEU A 36 -6.99 -4.41 6.20
C LEU A 36 -7.65 -5.40 5.24
N ALA A 37 -6.97 -6.50 4.95
CA ALA A 37 -7.54 -7.64 4.27
C ALA A 37 -8.11 -8.63 5.28
N VAL A 38 -9.20 -9.29 4.92
CA VAL A 38 -9.79 -10.42 5.65
C VAL A 38 -9.80 -11.64 4.75
N ARG A 39 -9.48 -12.80 5.30
CA ARG A 39 -9.59 -14.08 4.58
C ARG A 39 -11.05 -14.33 4.15
N ASP A 40 -11.25 -14.83 2.95
CA ASP A 40 -12.58 -15.20 2.47
C ASP A 40 -13.23 -16.25 3.39
N GLY A 41 -14.50 -16.02 3.72
CA GLY A 41 -15.24 -16.85 4.67
C GLY A 41 -15.04 -16.50 6.16
N ALA A 42 -14.07 -15.66 6.52
CA ALA A 42 -13.92 -15.16 7.87
C ALA A 42 -14.88 -14.00 8.18
N PRO A 43 -15.21 -13.74 9.46
CA PRO A 43 -16.15 -12.68 9.84
C PRO A 43 -15.66 -11.29 9.39
N ARG A 44 -16.50 -10.59 8.63
CA ARG A 44 -16.24 -9.22 8.21
C ARG A 44 -16.68 -8.23 9.30
N ARG A 45 -15.73 -7.68 10.04
CA ARG A 45 -15.98 -6.70 11.09
C ARG A 45 -15.83 -5.27 10.58
N PRO A 46 -16.64 -4.31 11.06
CA PRO A 46 -16.45 -2.91 10.70
C PRO A 46 -15.12 -2.38 11.23
N ILE A 47 -14.48 -1.49 10.47
CA ILE A 47 -13.20 -0.84 10.82
C ILE A 47 -13.23 0.67 10.56
N GLY A 48 -14.41 1.29 10.41
CA GLY A 48 -14.57 2.69 10.02
C GLY A 48 -14.22 3.71 11.11
N THR A 49 -13.99 3.27 12.36
CA THR A 49 -13.51 4.10 13.48
C THR A 49 -12.32 3.44 14.17
N PRO A 50 -11.51 4.20 14.93
CA PRO A 50 -10.41 3.65 15.72
C PRO A 50 -10.85 2.50 16.65
N ASP A 51 -11.99 2.65 17.33
CA ASP A 51 -12.52 1.64 18.24
C ASP A 51 -12.97 0.37 17.49
N GLN A 52 -13.61 0.53 16.32
CA GLN A 52 -13.99 -0.59 15.46
C GLN A 52 -12.75 -1.32 14.92
N LEU A 53 -11.74 -0.57 14.47
CA LEU A 53 -10.47 -1.14 14.03
C LEU A 53 -9.80 -1.93 15.16
N LYS A 54 -9.69 -1.35 16.36
CA LYS A 54 -9.17 -2.02 17.55
C LYS A 54 -9.91 -3.31 17.86
N ALA A 55 -11.26 -3.26 17.89
CA ALA A 55 -12.09 -4.43 18.15
C ALA A 55 -11.90 -5.53 17.09
N ALA A 56 -11.84 -5.17 15.82
CA ALA A 56 -11.60 -6.12 14.74
C ALA A 56 -10.23 -6.79 14.83
N LEU A 57 -9.18 -6.02 15.13
CA LEU A 57 -7.83 -6.50 15.31
C LEU A 57 -7.71 -7.45 16.51
N LEU A 58 -8.28 -7.10 17.65
CA LEU A 58 -8.26 -7.96 18.86
C LEU A 58 -9.02 -9.25 18.67
N ALA A 59 -10.14 -9.22 17.96
CA ALA A 59 -11.00 -10.39 17.75
C ALA A 59 -10.44 -11.43 16.75
N ALA A 60 -9.50 -11.04 15.89
CA ALA A 60 -8.88 -11.95 14.93
C ALA A 60 -7.89 -12.89 15.64
N GLY A 61 -7.86 -14.16 15.20
CA GLY A 61 -6.95 -15.18 15.76
C GLY A 61 -5.50 -15.04 15.28
N SER A 62 -5.28 -14.42 14.10
CA SER A 62 -3.96 -14.21 13.52
C SER A 62 -3.96 -13.05 12.53
N ILE A 63 -2.82 -12.41 12.38
CA ILE A 63 -2.65 -11.28 11.46
C ILE A 63 -1.26 -11.28 10.85
N ALA A 64 -1.18 -10.99 9.54
CA ALA A 64 0.07 -10.87 8.79
C ALA A 64 0.34 -9.42 8.39
N TRP A 65 1.59 -8.97 8.48
CA TRP A 65 2.03 -7.68 7.93
C TRP A 65 3.52 -7.69 7.65
N ALA A 66 3.99 -6.76 6.81
CA ALA A 66 5.40 -6.61 6.52
C ALA A 66 6.13 -6.03 7.73
N ASP A 67 7.28 -6.63 8.09
CA ASP A 67 8.17 -6.11 9.11
C ASP A 67 8.55 -4.64 8.82
N ALA A 68 8.43 -3.77 9.82
CA ALA A 68 8.69 -2.34 9.68
C ALA A 68 10.14 -2.05 9.22
N SER A 69 11.10 -2.93 9.56
CA SER A 69 12.50 -2.82 9.16
C SER A 69 12.73 -3.07 7.66
N SER A 70 11.79 -3.74 6.99
CA SER A 70 11.85 -4.00 5.53
C SER A 70 11.70 -2.75 4.66
N GLY A 71 11.27 -1.63 5.25
CA GLY A 71 10.98 -0.39 4.54
C GLY A 71 9.55 -0.30 3.98
N ALA A 72 8.70 -1.30 4.18
CA ALA A 72 7.31 -1.30 3.74
C ALA A 72 6.48 -0.23 4.47
N ASN A 73 5.87 0.71 3.72
CA ASN A 73 5.11 1.82 4.29
C ASN A 73 3.90 1.34 5.11
N ALA A 74 3.15 0.37 4.60
CA ALA A 74 1.98 -0.16 5.30
C ALA A 74 2.35 -0.85 6.62
N GLY A 75 3.46 -1.62 6.65
CA GLY A 75 3.96 -2.26 7.87
C GLY A 75 4.37 -1.25 8.93
N ARG A 76 5.14 -0.22 8.54
CA ARG A 76 5.52 0.88 9.46
C ARG A 76 4.30 1.64 9.99
N ASN A 77 3.33 1.93 9.11
CA ASN A 77 2.10 2.57 9.56
C ASN A 77 1.36 1.71 10.58
N PHE A 78 1.25 0.41 10.32
CA PHE A 78 0.54 -0.51 11.22
C PHE A 78 1.22 -0.62 12.58
N GLU A 79 2.54 -0.68 12.65
CA GLU A 79 3.26 -0.66 13.95
C GLU A 79 2.90 0.61 14.75
N GLY A 80 2.85 1.78 14.12
CA GLY A 80 2.40 3.01 14.77
C GLY A 80 0.94 2.95 15.22
N VAL A 81 0.07 2.32 14.44
CA VAL A 81 -1.36 2.16 14.77
C VAL A 81 -1.55 1.27 16.00
N ILE A 82 -0.90 0.11 16.07
CA ILE A 82 -1.07 -0.81 17.20
C ILE A 82 -0.48 -0.25 18.50
N GLU A 83 0.59 0.54 18.41
CA GLU A 83 1.13 1.29 19.55
C GLU A 83 0.13 2.36 20.03
N ALA A 84 -0.41 3.16 19.12
CA ALA A 84 -1.37 4.22 19.46
C ALA A 84 -2.70 3.66 20.00
N LEU A 85 -3.12 2.47 19.54
CA LEU A 85 -4.29 1.78 20.07
C LEU A 85 -4.02 1.03 21.39
N GLY A 86 -2.77 0.93 21.83
CA GLY A 86 -2.35 0.22 23.04
C GLY A 86 -2.57 -1.28 22.97
N ILE A 87 -2.37 -1.90 21.78
CA ILE A 87 -2.56 -3.34 21.53
C ILE A 87 -1.34 -4.01 20.89
N ALA A 88 -0.19 -3.37 20.94
CA ALA A 88 1.00 -3.86 20.25
C ALA A 88 1.45 -5.25 20.74
N ALA A 89 1.36 -5.52 22.05
CA ALA A 89 1.73 -6.82 22.63
C ALA A 89 0.83 -7.94 22.10
N GLU A 90 -0.49 -7.72 22.07
CA GLU A 90 -1.48 -8.69 21.58
C GLU A 90 -1.32 -8.94 20.09
N MET A 91 -1.03 -7.89 19.30
CA MET A 91 -0.82 -8.06 17.86
C MET A 91 0.45 -8.85 17.59
N ARG A 92 1.56 -8.53 18.24
CA ARG A 92 2.83 -9.24 18.07
C ARG A 92 2.77 -10.69 18.50
N ALA A 93 1.95 -11.02 19.52
CA ALA A 93 1.76 -12.38 19.99
C ALA A 93 1.08 -13.31 18.95
N LYS A 94 0.33 -12.74 18.00
CA LYS A 94 -0.37 -13.47 16.93
C LYS A 94 0.08 -13.07 15.52
N ALA A 95 1.25 -12.43 15.45
CA ALA A 95 1.82 -11.90 14.22
C ALA A 95 2.39 -13.00 13.31
N LYS A 96 2.15 -12.86 12.02
CA LYS A 96 2.96 -13.46 10.97
C LYS A 96 3.70 -12.34 10.25
N LEU A 97 4.95 -12.09 10.65
CA LEU A 97 5.79 -11.11 10.00
C LEU A 97 6.35 -11.67 8.69
N VAL A 98 6.30 -10.84 7.65
CA VAL A 98 6.82 -11.13 6.32
C VAL A 98 7.69 -9.97 5.83
N ARG A 99 8.38 -10.14 4.70
CA ARG A 99 9.24 -9.09 4.17
C ARG A 99 8.47 -8.02 3.40
N PHE A 100 7.47 -8.42 2.60
CA PHE A 100 6.71 -7.52 1.73
C PHE A 100 5.21 -7.59 2.02
N GLY A 101 4.49 -6.48 1.80
CA GLY A 101 3.05 -6.41 2.04
C GLY A 101 2.25 -7.43 1.22
N VAL A 102 2.65 -7.67 -0.03
CA VAL A 102 2.02 -8.69 -0.88
C VAL A 102 2.10 -10.09 -0.26
N GLU A 103 3.19 -10.45 0.40
CA GLU A 103 3.34 -11.75 1.08
C GLU A 103 2.37 -11.90 2.25
N ALA A 104 2.08 -10.78 2.95
CA ALA A 104 1.06 -10.78 4.02
C ALA A 104 -0.33 -11.08 3.44
N VAL A 105 -0.69 -10.45 2.33
CA VAL A 105 -1.97 -10.67 1.64
C VAL A 105 -2.08 -12.11 1.13
N GLU A 106 -1.01 -12.64 0.54
CA GLU A 106 -0.94 -14.03 0.08
C GLU A 106 -1.07 -15.03 1.24
N ALA A 107 -0.42 -14.76 2.38
CA ALA A 107 -0.58 -15.59 3.58
C ALA A 107 -2.04 -15.60 4.07
N CYS A 108 -2.72 -14.44 4.04
CA CYS A 108 -4.15 -14.36 4.34
C CYS A 108 -4.98 -15.19 3.35
N GLY A 109 -4.72 -15.04 2.06
CA GLY A 109 -5.42 -15.78 1.00
C GLY A 109 -5.24 -17.31 1.10
N ARG A 110 -4.07 -17.78 1.55
CA ARG A 110 -3.81 -19.20 1.81
C ARG A 110 -4.36 -19.72 3.16
N GLY A 111 -4.97 -18.85 3.96
CA GLY A 111 -5.50 -19.20 5.28
C GLY A 111 -4.46 -19.33 6.39
N GLU A 112 -3.24 -18.85 6.17
CA GLU A 112 -2.14 -18.83 7.15
C GLU A 112 -2.28 -17.67 8.15
N ALA A 113 -3.10 -16.67 7.80
CA ALA A 113 -3.54 -15.59 8.67
C ALA A 113 -5.01 -15.27 8.41
N GLU A 114 -5.75 -14.83 9.44
CA GLU A 114 -7.14 -14.39 9.31
C GLU A 114 -7.23 -13.00 8.71
N LEU A 115 -6.32 -12.11 9.10
CA LEU A 115 -6.20 -10.75 8.60
C LEU A 115 -4.82 -10.49 7.98
N ALA A 116 -4.74 -9.53 7.08
CA ALA A 116 -3.46 -9.00 6.60
C ALA A 116 -3.51 -7.48 6.46
N VAL A 117 -2.38 -6.83 6.75
CA VAL A 117 -2.20 -5.39 6.51
C VAL A 117 -1.28 -5.18 5.33
N SER A 118 -1.76 -4.42 4.35
CA SER A 118 -0.97 -4.00 3.20
C SER A 118 -1.54 -2.73 2.57
N GLN A 119 -0.94 -2.28 1.47
CA GLN A 119 -1.55 -1.25 0.63
C GLN A 119 -2.81 -1.82 -0.07
N THR A 120 -3.83 -0.98 -0.25
CA THR A 120 -5.09 -1.41 -0.87
C THR A 120 -4.89 -2.01 -2.26
N THR A 121 -3.93 -1.49 -3.03
CA THR A 121 -3.55 -1.99 -4.35
C THR A 121 -2.94 -3.40 -4.33
N GLU A 122 -2.40 -3.84 -3.20
CA GLU A 122 -1.88 -5.19 -3.02
C GLU A 122 -2.96 -6.18 -2.57
N ILE A 123 -4.08 -5.67 -2.03
CA ILE A 123 -5.22 -6.48 -1.53
C ILE A 123 -6.27 -6.71 -2.63
N VAL A 124 -6.59 -5.64 -3.37
CA VAL A 124 -7.64 -5.71 -4.41
C VAL A 124 -7.29 -6.76 -5.47
N ASN A 125 -8.28 -7.58 -5.83
CA ASN A 125 -8.14 -8.66 -6.80
C ASN A 125 -7.16 -9.79 -6.42
N ARG A 126 -6.86 -9.98 -5.13
CA ARG A 126 -6.08 -11.14 -4.66
C ARG A 126 -7.01 -12.30 -4.28
N PRO A 127 -6.69 -13.53 -4.73
CA PRO A 127 -7.49 -14.71 -4.42
C PRO A 127 -7.48 -15.03 -2.91
N GLY A 128 -8.59 -15.51 -2.39
CA GLY A 128 -8.72 -16.02 -1.04
C GLY A 128 -8.83 -14.98 0.07
N CYS A 129 -8.79 -13.69 -0.27
CA CYS A 129 -9.01 -12.59 0.67
C CYS A 129 -9.72 -11.42 0.00
N SER A 130 -10.34 -10.58 0.84
CA SER A 130 -11.06 -9.39 0.41
C SER A 130 -10.61 -8.18 1.22
N LEU A 131 -10.63 -7.00 0.60
CA LEU A 131 -10.42 -5.74 1.32
C LEU A 131 -11.59 -5.53 2.31
N LEU A 132 -11.26 -5.42 3.59
CA LEU A 132 -12.23 -5.08 4.63
C LEU A 132 -12.49 -3.57 4.65
N GLY A 133 -11.45 -2.79 4.47
CA GLY A 133 -11.46 -1.33 4.39
C GLY A 133 -10.06 -0.74 4.54
N GLU A 134 -9.96 0.58 4.33
CA GLU A 134 -8.79 1.36 4.70
C GLU A 134 -8.83 1.73 6.19
N PHE A 135 -7.67 1.99 6.77
CA PHE A 135 -7.61 2.48 8.15
C PHE A 135 -8.31 3.83 8.28
N PRO A 136 -9.13 4.02 9.33
CA PRO A 136 -9.81 5.28 9.57
C PRO A 136 -8.85 6.38 10.05
N ALA A 137 -9.26 7.65 9.94
CA ALA A 137 -8.57 8.73 10.63
C ALA A 137 -8.54 8.47 12.16
N PRO A 138 -7.44 8.81 12.88
CA PRO A 138 -6.24 9.48 12.37
C PRO A 138 -5.19 8.54 11.76
N PHE A 139 -5.46 7.26 11.61
CA PHE A 139 -4.52 6.21 11.19
C PHE A 139 -4.39 6.04 9.68
N ALA A 140 -5.26 6.74 8.93
CA ALA A 140 -5.22 6.71 7.47
C ALA A 140 -3.84 7.17 6.96
N LEU A 141 -3.21 6.33 6.16
CA LEU A 141 -2.00 6.68 5.41
C LEU A 141 -2.31 6.62 3.92
N SER A 142 -1.98 7.69 3.21
CA SER A 142 -2.07 7.73 1.74
C SER A 142 -0.68 7.88 1.15
N THR A 143 -0.24 6.87 0.40
CA THR A 143 1.04 6.88 -0.31
C THR A 143 0.79 7.19 -1.79
N GLY A 144 1.36 8.28 -2.28
CA GLY A 144 1.39 8.60 -3.70
C GLY A 144 2.55 7.90 -4.40
N TYR A 145 2.34 7.55 -5.66
CA TYR A 145 3.35 7.00 -6.55
C TYR A 145 3.44 7.84 -7.82
N ALA A 146 4.65 8.01 -8.31
CA ALA A 146 4.91 8.71 -9.54
C ALA A 146 5.99 8.02 -10.36
N ALA A 147 5.96 8.26 -11.67
CA ALA A 147 6.97 7.80 -12.61
C ALA A 147 7.87 8.96 -13.06
N ALA A 148 9.13 8.68 -13.26
CA ALA A 148 10.07 9.63 -13.82
C ALA A 148 11.04 8.95 -14.81
N PRO A 149 11.40 9.60 -15.94
CA PRO A 149 12.48 9.14 -16.80
C PRO A 149 13.83 9.38 -16.11
N VAL A 150 14.71 8.37 -16.13
CA VAL A 150 16.09 8.46 -15.59
C VAL A 150 17.06 8.82 -16.72
N GLU A 151 16.78 8.34 -17.91
CA GLU A 151 17.59 8.63 -19.12
C GLU A 151 16.72 9.21 -20.22
N ALA A 152 17.30 10.12 -20.98
CA ALA A 152 16.66 10.62 -22.21
C ALA A 152 16.73 9.54 -23.29
N GLY A 153 15.60 9.22 -23.92
CA GLY A 153 15.55 8.23 -24.98
C GLY A 153 14.13 7.97 -25.49
N GLU A 154 14.04 7.29 -26.61
CA GLU A 154 12.75 6.95 -27.21
C GLU A 154 11.94 6.01 -26.34
N LEU A 155 12.58 4.99 -25.73
CA LEU A 155 11.94 4.05 -24.81
C LEU A 155 11.34 4.79 -23.61
N ALA A 156 12.11 5.67 -22.96
CA ALA A 156 11.61 6.43 -21.81
C ALA A 156 10.40 7.29 -22.20
N ARG A 157 10.47 8.00 -23.35
CA ARG A 157 9.33 8.79 -23.83
C ARG A 157 8.09 7.94 -24.09
N ALA A 158 8.25 6.78 -24.75
CA ALA A 158 7.15 5.88 -25.06
C ALA A 158 6.49 5.33 -23.77
N VAL A 159 7.30 4.91 -22.78
CA VAL A 159 6.80 4.43 -21.48
C VAL A 159 6.07 5.53 -20.72
N MET A 160 6.64 6.75 -20.63
CA MET A 160 6.02 7.88 -19.94
C MET A 160 4.69 8.30 -20.60
N ALA A 161 4.63 8.33 -21.93
CA ALA A 161 3.41 8.62 -22.67
C ALA A 161 2.33 7.54 -22.43
N ARG A 162 2.73 6.26 -22.36
CA ARG A 162 1.81 5.16 -22.04
C ARG A 162 1.27 5.28 -20.62
N LEU A 163 2.12 5.55 -19.63
CA LEU A 163 1.72 5.75 -18.23
C LEU A 163 0.74 6.93 -18.06
N ALA A 164 0.84 7.97 -18.87
CA ALA A 164 -0.06 9.11 -18.86
C ALA A 164 -1.40 8.85 -19.60
N SER A 165 -1.57 7.72 -20.28
CA SER A 165 -2.75 7.42 -21.08
C SER A 165 -4.00 7.15 -20.23
N ALA A 166 -5.18 7.45 -20.78
CA ALA A 166 -6.47 7.17 -20.13
C ALA A 166 -6.68 5.66 -19.88
N GLU A 167 -6.16 4.81 -20.78
CA GLU A 167 -6.26 3.35 -20.63
C GLU A 167 -5.49 2.85 -19.40
N VAL A 168 -4.24 3.32 -19.19
CA VAL A 168 -3.46 2.96 -18.02
C VAL A 168 -4.10 3.54 -16.75
N ARG A 169 -4.63 4.75 -16.80
CA ARG A 169 -5.36 5.34 -15.68
C ARG A 169 -6.55 4.48 -15.25
N ALA A 170 -7.39 4.06 -16.19
CA ALA A 170 -8.50 3.16 -15.91
C ALA A 170 -8.05 1.81 -15.32
N ALA A 171 -6.94 1.26 -15.80
CA ALA A 171 -6.36 0.04 -15.26
C ALA A 171 -5.83 0.22 -13.82
N LEU A 172 -5.22 1.36 -13.53
CA LEU A 172 -4.75 1.70 -12.17
C LEU A 172 -5.91 1.87 -11.20
N ASP A 173 -7.00 2.55 -11.62
CA ASP A 173 -8.22 2.68 -10.82
C ASP A 173 -8.84 1.30 -10.50
N ALA A 174 -8.85 0.39 -11.48
CA ALA A 174 -9.39 -0.97 -11.32
C ALA A 174 -8.60 -1.83 -10.32
N ILE A 175 -7.32 -1.54 -10.09
CA ILE A 175 -6.49 -2.22 -9.09
C ILE A 175 -6.37 -1.45 -7.76
N GLY A 176 -7.22 -0.42 -7.56
CA GLY A 176 -7.35 0.28 -6.27
C GLY A 176 -6.44 1.50 -6.10
N PHE A 177 -5.75 1.96 -7.14
CA PHE A 177 -5.19 3.32 -7.09
C PHE A 177 -6.32 4.34 -7.16
N ARG A 178 -6.19 5.42 -6.44
CA ARG A 178 -7.07 6.58 -6.54
C ARG A 178 -6.40 7.64 -7.41
N SER A 179 -7.08 8.04 -8.47
CA SER A 179 -6.70 9.22 -9.26
C SER A 179 -6.97 10.46 -8.43
N GLY A 180 -6.03 11.35 -8.32
CA GLY A 180 -6.24 12.65 -7.71
C GLY A 180 -5.25 13.01 -6.64
N GLY A 181 -4.92 14.26 -6.64
CA GLY A 181 -3.94 14.95 -5.83
C GLY A 181 -2.81 15.42 -6.71
N ASP A 182 -2.60 16.69 -6.68
CA ASP A 182 -1.55 17.40 -7.39
C ASP A 182 -0.24 16.61 -7.43
N THR A 183 0.33 16.56 -8.62
CA THR A 183 1.74 16.18 -8.78
C THR A 183 2.57 17.08 -7.84
N PRO A 184 3.52 16.53 -7.09
CA PRO A 184 4.33 17.31 -6.15
C PRO A 184 5.14 18.40 -6.82
#